data_f2951bc407768ec2ac805c5b2bcd644f
#
_entry.id   f2951bc407768ec2ac805c5b2bcd644f
#
_cell.length_a   1.000
_cell.length_b   1.000
_cell.length_c   1.000
_cell.angle_alpha   90.00
_cell.angle_beta   90.00
_cell.angle_gamma   90.00
#
_symmetry.space_group_name_H-M   'P 1'
#
loop_
_entity.id
_entity.type
_entity.pdbx_description
1 polymer ?
#
loop_
_entity_poly.entity_id
_entity_poly.type
_entity_poly.pdbx_seq_one_letter_code
_entity_poly.pdbx_strand_id
1 'polypeptide(L)'
;MCTAATYKTEDFYFGRTLDYECSYGEEIVIMPRNFRLQFLNMGVCESHYAVIGTAHIAKGYPLFYDAMNEKGLCMAGLNFVGNARYFKNAPDKDNVAQYEFIPYILAKCADVKEAKELISKINITDTPFDEQMPAGQLHWIIADRNSAITVESVSDGIKVYDNPIGVLTNNPPFDEQMFRLNDYMHLSRKQPQNNFSDKLELKTYSRGMGAIGLPGDLSSQSRFVRVAFVKANSVSGKGETESVSQFFHILGSVDQQRGCCEVKDKEYEITIYTSCCNADKGIYYYTTYDNHRISAVDMRKENLDGNELISYPMITEEKINYQN
;
A
#
# COMPACT_ATOMS: atom_id res chain seq x y z
N MET A 1 -6.33 -2.37 9.82
CA MET A 1 -6.43 -2.99 8.46
C MET A 1 -5.75 -2.09 7.44
N CYS A 2 -5.72 -2.44 6.16
CA CYS A 2 -5.00 -1.63 5.15
C CYS A 2 -5.48 -1.99 3.75
N THR A 3 -5.30 -1.06 2.79
CA THR A 3 -5.57 -1.32 1.38
C THR A 3 -4.51 -0.63 0.55
N ALA A 4 -3.85 -1.35 -0.36
CA ALA A 4 -2.90 -0.77 -1.32
C ALA A 4 -3.40 -0.96 -2.74
N ALA A 5 -3.07 -0.01 -3.61
CA ALA A 5 -3.45 -0.06 -5.01
C ALA A 5 -2.37 0.57 -5.91
N THR A 6 -2.39 0.14 -7.17
CA THR A 6 -1.69 0.78 -8.26
C THR A 6 -2.68 1.51 -9.16
N TYR A 7 -2.26 2.55 -9.87
CA TYR A 7 -3.04 3.20 -10.91
C TYR A 7 -2.10 3.71 -12.00
N LYS A 8 -2.50 3.62 -13.24
CA LYS A 8 -1.66 4.03 -14.36
C LYS A 8 -2.46 4.90 -15.32
N THR A 9 -1.95 6.08 -15.59
CA THR A 9 -2.41 6.98 -16.65
C THR A 9 -1.23 7.26 -17.57
N GLU A 10 -0.82 8.51 -17.72
CA GLU A 10 0.47 8.86 -18.34
C GLU A 10 1.63 8.47 -17.40
N ASP A 11 1.51 8.79 -16.11
CA ASP A 11 2.43 8.36 -15.07
C ASP A 11 1.90 7.13 -14.32
N PHE A 12 2.77 6.49 -13.54
CA PHE A 12 2.44 5.37 -12.67
C PHE A 12 2.29 5.84 -11.22
N TYR A 13 1.18 5.43 -10.60
CA TYR A 13 0.81 5.78 -9.23
C TYR A 13 0.69 4.53 -8.38
N PHE A 14 1.14 4.64 -7.13
CA PHE A 14 1.07 3.60 -6.12
C PHE A 14 0.77 4.23 -4.77
N GLY A 15 0.00 3.58 -3.92
CA GLY A 15 -0.22 4.06 -2.56
C GLY A 15 -1.13 3.15 -1.76
N ARG A 16 -1.42 3.58 -0.53
CA ARG A 16 -2.19 2.79 0.41
C ARG A 16 -3.05 3.64 1.34
N THR A 17 -4.01 3.01 2.01
CA THR A 17 -4.57 3.47 3.29
C THR A 17 -3.85 2.77 4.44
N LEU A 18 -3.44 3.49 5.48
CA LEU A 18 -3.07 2.91 6.77
C LEU A 18 -4.28 2.98 7.68
N ASP A 19 -4.91 1.82 7.93
CA ASP A 19 -6.09 1.74 8.77
C ASP A 19 -5.72 1.09 10.11
N TYR A 20 -5.86 1.87 11.20
CA TYR A 20 -5.47 1.46 12.54
C TYR A 20 -6.23 2.26 13.60
N GLU A 21 -6.16 1.84 14.88
CA GLU A 21 -6.82 2.54 15.97
C GLU A 21 -6.03 3.72 16.52
N CYS A 22 -4.73 3.80 16.24
CA CYS A 22 -3.87 4.90 16.68
C CYS A 22 -2.74 5.16 15.68
N SER A 23 -2.25 6.41 15.68
CA SER A 23 -1.02 6.79 14.98
C SER A 23 0.20 6.45 15.84
N TYR A 24 1.27 6.01 15.21
CA TYR A 24 2.58 5.80 15.83
C TYR A 24 3.54 6.97 15.61
N GLY A 25 3.03 8.12 15.13
CA GLY A 25 3.85 9.28 14.78
C GLY A 25 4.55 9.09 13.45
N GLU A 26 3.77 8.73 12.44
CA GLU A 26 4.25 8.54 11.06
C GLU A 26 4.68 9.89 10.47
N GLU A 27 5.80 9.87 9.75
CA GLU A 27 6.34 11.02 9.03
C GLU A 27 6.62 10.64 7.57
N ILE A 28 6.66 11.63 6.68
CA ILE A 28 7.21 11.42 5.34
C ILE A 28 8.72 11.49 5.46
N VAL A 29 9.39 10.40 5.11
CA VAL A 29 10.84 10.27 5.28
C VAL A 29 11.50 10.06 3.93
N ILE A 30 12.55 10.86 3.65
CA ILE A 30 13.47 10.62 2.54
C ILE A 30 14.74 10.02 3.14
N MET A 31 15.14 8.85 2.62
CA MET A 31 16.40 8.19 2.89
C MET A 31 17.32 8.42 1.68
N PRO A 32 18.30 9.34 1.78
CA PRO A 32 19.21 9.65 0.68
C PRO A 32 20.17 8.49 0.36
N ARG A 33 20.80 8.52 -0.82
CA ARG A 33 21.67 7.46 -1.36
C ARG A 33 22.82 7.04 -0.46
N ASN A 34 23.38 7.97 0.32
CA ASN A 34 24.52 7.73 1.18
C ASN A 34 24.14 7.65 2.67
N PHE A 35 22.84 7.53 2.98
CA PHE A 35 22.42 7.19 4.33
C PHE A 35 22.94 5.80 4.68
N ARG A 36 23.67 5.68 5.79
CA ARG A 36 24.28 4.44 6.22
C ARG A 36 23.22 3.48 6.77
N LEU A 37 22.66 2.65 5.87
CA LEU A 37 21.59 1.71 6.22
C LEU A 37 22.18 0.44 6.83
N GLN A 38 21.99 0.25 8.13
CA GLN A 38 22.48 -0.91 8.87
C GLN A 38 21.42 -2.01 8.90
N PHE A 39 21.71 -3.15 8.33
CA PHE A 39 20.90 -4.36 8.44
C PHE A 39 21.41 -5.29 9.53
N LEU A 40 20.51 -5.95 10.24
CA LEU A 40 20.84 -6.81 11.38
C LEU A 40 21.79 -7.96 10.99
N ASN A 41 21.47 -8.68 9.91
CA ASN A 41 22.24 -9.84 9.47
C ASN A 41 22.99 -9.60 8.15
N MET A 42 22.65 -8.56 7.41
CA MET A 42 23.19 -8.29 6.07
C MET A 42 24.28 -7.21 6.03
N GLY A 43 24.70 -6.76 7.24
CA GLY A 43 25.74 -5.75 7.37
C GLY A 43 25.28 -4.34 6.98
N VAL A 44 26.21 -3.50 6.56
CA VAL A 44 25.95 -2.10 6.21
C VAL A 44 25.83 -1.95 4.70
N CYS A 45 24.84 -1.20 4.27
CA CYS A 45 24.72 -0.68 2.91
C CYS A 45 25.11 0.81 2.94
N GLU A 46 26.29 1.11 2.45
CA GLU A 46 26.86 2.47 2.48
C GLU A 46 26.29 3.36 1.35
N SER A 47 25.79 2.76 0.27
CA SER A 47 25.18 3.47 -0.85
C SER A 47 24.10 2.62 -1.49
N HIS A 48 22.96 3.26 -1.79
CA HIS A 48 21.77 2.59 -2.30
C HIS A 48 20.91 3.59 -3.09
N TYR A 49 19.79 3.14 -3.66
CA TYR A 49 18.82 4.07 -4.24
C TYR A 49 18.19 4.93 -3.15
N ALA A 50 17.97 6.21 -3.45
CA ALA A 50 17.21 7.08 -2.56
C ALA A 50 15.75 6.60 -2.48
N VAL A 51 15.18 6.65 -1.28
CA VAL A 51 13.82 6.18 -0.97
C VAL A 51 13.02 7.29 -0.33
N ILE A 52 11.74 7.43 -0.70
CA ILE A 52 10.77 8.27 -0.01
C ILE A 52 9.54 7.46 0.36
N GLY A 53 9.00 7.66 1.55
CA GLY A 53 7.80 6.98 1.99
C GLY A 53 7.33 7.45 3.35
N THR A 54 6.25 6.85 3.83
CA THR A 54 5.81 7.01 5.21
C THR A 54 6.55 6.04 6.11
N ALA A 55 7.17 6.54 7.17
CA ALA A 55 7.90 5.76 8.14
C ALA A 55 7.72 6.27 9.57
N HIS A 56 7.94 5.38 10.55
CA HIS A 56 8.24 5.74 11.92
C HIS A 56 9.77 5.70 12.11
N ILE A 57 10.38 6.80 12.55
CA ILE A 57 11.82 6.82 12.83
C ILE A 57 12.07 6.36 14.27
N ALA A 58 12.62 5.16 14.42
CA ALA A 58 12.98 4.60 15.71
C ALA A 58 14.50 4.42 15.82
N LYS A 59 15.12 5.02 16.85
CA LYS A 59 16.59 4.94 17.07
C LYS A 59 17.42 5.30 15.82
N GLY A 60 16.92 6.26 15.01
CA GLY A 60 17.56 6.68 13.77
C GLY A 60 17.36 5.74 12.58
N TYR A 61 16.55 4.68 12.71
CA TYR A 61 16.22 3.75 11.64
C TYR A 61 14.81 4.03 11.09
N PRO A 62 14.61 4.13 9.76
CA PRO A 62 13.30 4.38 9.17
C PRO A 62 12.52 3.05 9.02
N LEU A 63 11.50 2.87 9.83
CA LEU A 63 10.55 1.75 9.76
C LEU A 63 9.44 2.11 8.76
N PHE A 64 9.64 1.80 7.48
CA PHE A 64 8.70 2.14 6.42
C PHE A 64 7.42 1.30 6.45
N TYR A 65 6.27 1.95 6.30
CA TYR A 65 4.96 1.32 6.06
C TYR A 65 4.71 1.13 4.57
N ASP A 66 5.02 2.16 3.78
CA ASP A 66 5.04 2.19 2.32
C ASP A 66 6.07 3.19 1.82
N ALA A 67 6.65 2.91 0.67
CA ALA A 67 7.65 3.77 0.08
C ALA A 67 7.83 3.50 -1.41
N MET A 68 8.52 4.41 -2.08
CA MET A 68 9.08 4.22 -3.41
C MET A 68 10.56 4.61 -3.44
N ASN A 69 11.33 4.02 -4.35
CA ASN A 69 12.68 4.50 -4.61
C ASN A 69 12.73 5.42 -5.84
N GLU A 70 13.87 6.04 -6.04
CA GLU A 70 14.13 6.97 -7.16
C GLU A 70 14.06 6.35 -8.55
N LYS A 71 14.02 5.00 -8.65
CA LYS A 71 13.83 4.24 -9.89
C LYS A 71 12.37 3.97 -10.22
N GLY A 72 11.46 4.28 -9.28
CA GLY A 72 10.03 4.08 -9.44
C GLY A 72 9.52 2.72 -8.98
N LEU A 73 10.35 1.92 -8.28
CA LEU A 73 9.88 0.74 -7.58
C LEU A 73 9.18 1.15 -6.30
N CYS A 74 7.95 0.67 -6.10
CA CYS A 74 7.10 0.97 -4.96
C CYS A 74 6.82 -0.29 -4.14
N MET A 75 6.67 -0.13 -2.83
CA MET A 75 6.37 -1.24 -1.92
C MET A 75 5.54 -0.77 -0.73
N ALA A 76 4.62 -1.63 -0.27
CA ALA A 76 3.86 -1.43 0.97
C ALA A 76 3.72 -2.74 1.74
N GLY A 77 3.80 -2.65 3.07
CA GLY A 77 3.52 -3.75 3.99
C GLY A 77 2.13 -3.60 4.61
N LEU A 78 1.32 -4.64 4.59
CA LEU A 78 -0.04 -4.68 5.08
C LEU A 78 -0.21 -5.80 6.10
N ASN A 79 -1.08 -5.63 7.10
CA ASN A 79 -1.33 -6.65 8.12
C ASN A 79 -1.83 -7.96 7.51
N PHE A 80 -1.21 -9.06 7.94
CA PHE A 80 -1.51 -10.43 7.51
C PHE A 80 -1.57 -11.37 8.72
N VAL A 81 -2.31 -10.93 9.72
CA VAL A 81 -2.36 -11.54 11.06
C VAL A 81 -2.87 -12.97 11.00
N GLY A 82 -2.15 -13.88 11.68
CA GLY A 82 -2.49 -15.31 11.74
C GLY A 82 -1.96 -16.13 10.56
N ASN A 83 -1.67 -15.51 9.41
CA ASN A 83 -1.12 -16.19 8.22
C ASN A 83 0.39 -16.00 8.06
N ALA A 84 0.91 -14.80 8.38
CA ALA A 84 2.34 -14.54 8.29
C ALA A 84 3.15 -15.51 9.16
N ARG A 85 4.23 -16.05 8.59
CA ARG A 85 5.23 -16.88 9.29
C ARG A 85 6.61 -16.42 8.89
N TYR A 86 7.47 -16.24 9.90
CA TYR A 86 8.87 -15.89 9.72
C TYR A 86 9.74 -16.98 10.31
N PHE A 87 10.99 -17.05 9.88
CA PHE A 87 11.84 -18.19 10.13
C PHE A 87 13.08 -17.81 10.94
N LYS A 88 13.77 -18.79 11.50
CA LYS A 88 15.10 -18.61 12.05
C LYS A 88 16.11 -18.39 10.92
N ASN A 89 17.26 -17.83 11.24
CA ASN A 89 18.33 -17.62 10.27
C ASN A 89 18.67 -18.91 9.51
N ALA A 90 18.73 -18.81 8.19
CA ALA A 90 19.12 -19.87 7.29
C ALA A 90 20.53 -19.58 6.74
N PRO A 91 21.50 -20.54 6.83
CA PRO A 91 22.90 -20.29 6.48
C PRO A 91 23.14 -19.88 5.02
N ASP A 92 22.31 -20.38 4.10
CA ASP A 92 22.48 -20.17 2.65
C ASP A 92 21.53 -19.13 2.07
N LYS A 93 20.96 -18.26 2.92
CA LYS A 93 19.99 -17.25 2.54
C LYS A 93 20.38 -15.87 3.06
N ASP A 94 19.89 -14.84 2.37
CA ASP A 94 19.90 -13.47 2.86
C ASP A 94 18.87 -13.36 3.99
N ASN A 95 19.33 -13.33 5.24
CA ASN A 95 18.48 -13.25 6.41
C ASN A 95 18.09 -11.79 6.67
N VAL A 96 16.87 -11.43 6.32
CA VAL A 96 16.34 -10.07 6.43
C VAL A 96 15.26 -10.05 7.50
N ALA A 97 15.41 -9.20 8.51
CA ALA A 97 14.37 -9.03 9.51
C ALA A 97 13.12 -8.43 8.86
N GLN A 98 11.93 -8.79 9.38
CA GLN A 98 10.66 -8.38 8.79
C GLN A 98 10.57 -6.86 8.58
N TYR A 99 11.01 -6.06 9.56
CA TYR A 99 10.98 -4.60 9.50
C TYR A 99 12.00 -4.00 8.50
N GLU A 100 13.01 -4.77 8.10
CA GLU A 100 14.02 -4.39 7.12
C GLU A 100 13.60 -4.67 5.67
N PHE A 101 12.51 -5.43 5.46
CA PHE A 101 12.20 -5.97 4.14
C PHE A 101 11.89 -4.86 3.12
N ILE A 102 11.13 -3.82 3.50
CA ILE A 102 10.88 -2.67 2.61
C ILE A 102 12.18 -1.94 2.25
N PRO A 103 12.98 -1.43 3.21
CA PRO A 103 14.21 -0.73 2.86
C PRO A 103 15.23 -1.64 2.17
N TYR A 104 15.28 -2.95 2.46
CA TYR A 104 16.21 -3.87 1.80
C TYR A 104 15.91 -4.02 0.30
N ILE A 105 14.64 -4.21 -0.07
CA ILE A 105 14.22 -4.32 -1.47
C ILE A 105 14.41 -2.99 -2.20
N LEU A 106 13.90 -1.88 -1.64
CA LEU A 106 13.94 -0.58 -2.31
C LEU A 106 15.34 0.00 -2.43
N ALA A 107 16.24 -0.33 -1.50
CA ALA A 107 17.64 0.08 -1.57
C ALA A 107 18.40 -0.57 -2.73
N LYS A 108 18.02 -1.80 -3.14
CA LYS A 108 18.82 -2.64 -4.04
C LYS A 108 18.21 -2.89 -5.41
N CYS A 109 16.89 -2.80 -5.55
CA CYS A 109 16.16 -3.18 -6.76
C CYS A 109 15.62 -1.96 -7.51
N ALA A 110 15.82 -1.91 -8.82
CA ALA A 110 15.27 -0.86 -9.67
C ALA A 110 13.84 -1.14 -10.15
N ASP A 111 13.47 -2.40 -10.25
CA ASP A 111 12.17 -2.84 -10.77
C ASP A 111 11.68 -4.14 -10.11
N VAL A 112 10.45 -4.56 -10.45
CA VAL A 112 9.82 -5.79 -9.93
C VAL A 112 10.59 -7.04 -10.34
N LYS A 113 11.26 -7.04 -11.49
CA LYS A 113 12.05 -8.20 -11.95
C LYS A 113 13.24 -8.43 -11.03
N GLU A 114 14.01 -7.38 -10.75
CA GLU A 114 15.14 -7.44 -9.81
C GLU A 114 14.66 -7.82 -8.40
N ALA A 115 13.52 -7.28 -7.97
CA ALA A 115 12.90 -7.63 -6.69
C ALA A 115 12.57 -9.13 -6.61
N LYS A 116 11.97 -9.74 -7.64
CA LYS A 116 11.72 -11.20 -7.70
C LYS A 116 13.00 -12.02 -7.58
N GLU A 117 14.04 -11.62 -8.31
CA GLU A 117 15.34 -12.31 -8.27
C GLU A 117 15.99 -12.23 -6.88
N LEU A 118 15.92 -11.06 -6.23
CA LEU A 118 16.44 -10.87 -4.87
C LEU A 118 15.62 -11.68 -3.84
N ILE A 119 14.28 -11.62 -3.90
CA ILE A 119 13.39 -12.32 -2.97
C ILE A 119 13.62 -13.84 -2.98
N SER A 120 13.99 -14.43 -4.12
CA SER A 120 14.29 -15.87 -4.22
C SER A 120 15.45 -16.32 -3.31
N LYS A 121 16.31 -15.39 -2.89
CA LYS A 121 17.48 -15.61 -2.02
C LYS A 121 17.20 -15.26 -0.56
N ILE A 122 16.10 -14.54 -0.27
CA ILE A 122 15.78 -14.03 1.05
C ILE A 122 15.15 -15.12 1.94
N ASN A 123 15.45 -15.02 3.22
CA ASN A 123 14.73 -15.62 4.33
C ASN A 123 14.27 -14.49 5.25
N ILE A 124 12.96 -14.33 5.42
CA ILE A 124 12.41 -13.32 6.33
C ILE A 124 12.43 -13.87 7.75
N THR A 125 13.12 -13.15 8.66
CA THR A 125 13.32 -13.60 10.04
C THR A 125 12.31 -13.01 11.01
N ASP A 126 12.02 -13.77 12.08
CA ASP A 126 11.10 -13.39 13.15
C ASP A 126 11.73 -12.46 14.20
N THR A 127 12.77 -11.74 13.81
CA THR A 127 13.49 -10.85 14.71
C THR A 127 12.72 -9.55 14.93
N PRO A 128 12.37 -9.19 16.16
CA PRO A 128 11.75 -7.91 16.48
C PRO A 128 12.76 -6.76 16.27
N PHE A 129 12.26 -5.55 16.09
CA PHE A 129 13.12 -4.37 16.09
C PHE A 129 13.70 -4.12 17.49
N ASP A 130 12.85 -4.19 18.50
CA ASP A 130 13.22 -4.20 19.91
C ASP A 130 12.12 -4.86 20.75
N GLU A 131 12.26 -4.80 22.10
CA GLU A 131 11.30 -5.41 23.02
C GLU A 131 9.87 -4.80 22.95
N GLN A 132 9.75 -3.55 22.52
CA GLN A 132 8.47 -2.85 22.43
C GLN A 132 7.85 -2.96 21.02
N MET A 133 8.65 -3.28 20.01
CA MET A 133 8.25 -3.41 18.61
C MET A 133 8.52 -4.84 18.11
N PRO A 134 7.58 -5.78 18.36
CA PRO A 134 7.69 -7.16 17.87
C PRO A 134 7.61 -7.21 16.35
N ALA A 135 8.01 -8.34 15.76
CA ALA A 135 7.89 -8.56 14.32
C ALA A 135 6.42 -8.48 13.90
N GLY A 136 6.07 -7.49 13.09
CA GLY A 136 4.72 -7.31 12.56
C GLY A 136 4.35 -8.42 11.59
N GLN A 137 3.14 -8.98 11.72
CA GLN A 137 2.64 -9.99 10.81
C GLN A 137 2.16 -9.34 9.52
N LEU A 138 3.01 -9.28 8.51
CA LEU A 138 2.78 -8.56 7.27
C LEU A 138 2.85 -9.47 6.04
N HIS A 139 2.22 -9.01 4.97
CA HIS A 139 2.50 -9.36 3.59
C HIS A 139 2.71 -8.07 2.78
N TRP A 140 3.22 -8.17 1.56
CA TRP A 140 3.67 -7.00 0.82
C TRP A 140 3.16 -7.00 -0.61
N ILE A 141 2.87 -5.80 -1.11
CA ILE A 141 2.75 -5.53 -2.54
C ILE A 141 3.99 -4.76 -2.99
N ILE A 142 4.57 -5.19 -4.11
CA ILE A 142 5.69 -4.53 -4.77
C ILE A 142 5.26 -4.26 -6.21
N ALA A 143 5.46 -3.04 -6.68
CA ALA A 143 4.99 -2.65 -8.00
C ALA A 143 5.92 -1.63 -8.66
N ASP A 144 5.99 -1.71 -9.97
CA ASP A 144 6.55 -0.71 -10.85
C ASP A 144 5.56 -0.36 -11.97
N ARG A 145 5.97 0.48 -12.91
CA ARG A 145 5.14 0.88 -14.06
C ARG A 145 4.65 -0.30 -14.91
N ASN A 146 5.31 -1.44 -14.88
CA ASN A 146 5.09 -2.57 -15.79
C ASN A 146 4.35 -3.73 -15.13
N SER A 147 4.53 -3.93 -13.83
CA SER A 147 4.01 -5.10 -13.13
C SER A 147 3.82 -4.84 -11.63
N ALA A 148 3.04 -5.72 -11.01
CA ALA A 148 2.93 -5.80 -9.57
C ALA A 148 2.99 -7.26 -9.11
N ILE A 149 3.51 -7.48 -7.91
CA ILE A 149 3.56 -8.77 -7.23
C ILE A 149 3.07 -8.63 -5.80
N THR A 150 2.55 -9.73 -5.26
CA THR A 150 2.27 -9.90 -3.83
C THR A 150 3.25 -10.90 -3.25
N VAL A 151 3.82 -10.58 -2.09
CA VAL A 151 4.79 -11.41 -1.37
C VAL A 151 4.19 -11.80 -0.02
N GLU A 152 4.07 -13.08 0.23
CA GLU A 152 3.54 -13.65 1.47
C GLU A 152 4.54 -14.65 2.05
N SER A 153 5.00 -14.42 3.28
CA SER A 153 5.80 -15.39 4.04
C SER A 153 4.86 -16.21 4.91
N VAL A 154 4.68 -17.48 4.56
CA VAL A 154 3.74 -18.40 5.18
C VAL A 154 4.46 -19.68 5.64
N SER A 155 3.72 -20.66 6.23
CA SER A 155 4.30 -21.91 6.77
C SER A 155 5.21 -22.65 5.79
N ASP A 156 4.90 -22.57 4.49
CA ASP A 156 5.62 -23.29 3.43
C ASP A 156 6.75 -22.46 2.81
N GLY A 157 7.06 -21.29 3.38
CA GLY A 157 8.09 -20.36 2.89
C GLY A 157 7.52 -19.11 2.26
N ILE A 158 8.37 -18.39 1.52
CA ILE A 158 7.96 -17.17 0.81
C ILE A 158 7.26 -17.55 -0.49
N LYS A 159 6.03 -17.06 -0.65
CA LYS A 159 5.26 -17.14 -1.90
C LYS A 159 5.27 -15.80 -2.59
N VAL A 160 5.48 -15.81 -3.89
CA VAL A 160 5.46 -14.62 -4.75
C VAL A 160 4.41 -14.84 -5.83
N TYR A 161 3.37 -14.03 -5.80
CA TYR A 161 2.28 -14.07 -6.77
C TYR A 161 2.37 -12.90 -7.74
N ASP A 162 2.12 -13.15 -9.02
CA ASP A 162 1.82 -12.06 -9.94
C ASP A 162 0.49 -11.42 -9.53
N ASN A 163 0.46 -10.09 -9.47
CA ASN A 163 -0.72 -9.34 -9.05
C ASN A 163 -1.27 -8.49 -10.20
N PRO A 164 -2.04 -9.10 -11.11
CA PRO A 164 -2.51 -8.41 -12.32
C PRO A 164 -3.53 -7.30 -12.02
N ILE A 165 -4.22 -7.38 -10.87
CA ILE A 165 -5.16 -6.35 -10.45
C ILE A 165 -4.45 -5.18 -9.75
N GLY A 166 -3.23 -5.37 -9.23
CA GLY A 166 -2.46 -4.35 -8.52
C GLY A 166 -3.20 -3.80 -7.30
N VAL A 167 -3.83 -4.67 -6.52
CA VAL A 167 -4.52 -4.38 -5.26
C VAL A 167 -4.09 -5.40 -4.22
N LEU A 168 -3.92 -4.97 -2.99
CA LEU A 168 -3.71 -5.83 -1.83
C LEU A 168 -4.48 -5.24 -0.64
N THR A 169 -5.09 -6.11 0.17
CA THR A 169 -5.72 -5.72 1.45
C THR A 169 -5.08 -6.49 2.60
N ASN A 170 -5.82 -7.30 3.33
CA ASN A 170 -5.32 -8.11 4.45
C ASN A 170 -5.67 -9.59 4.21
N ASN A 171 -6.06 -10.33 5.26
CA ASN A 171 -6.57 -11.70 5.13
C ASN A 171 -7.85 -11.76 4.25
N PRO A 172 -8.12 -12.87 3.56
CA PRO A 172 -7.34 -14.09 3.47
C PRO A 172 -6.09 -13.96 2.56
N PRO A 173 -5.30 -15.05 2.32
CA PRO A 173 -4.19 -15.06 1.37
C PRO A 173 -4.59 -14.54 -0.01
N PHE A 174 -3.61 -14.00 -0.73
CA PHE A 174 -3.84 -13.28 -1.98
C PHE A 174 -4.49 -14.15 -3.07
N ASP A 175 -4.09 -15.41 -3.20
CA ASP A 175 -4.66 -16.35 -4.17
C ASP A 175 -6.15 -16.61 -3.90
N GLU A 176 -6.55 -16.69 -2.64
CA GLU A 176 -7.96 -16.81 -2.27
C GLU A 176 -8.74 -15.53 -2.60
N GLN A 177 -8.16 -14.35 -2.35
CA GLN A 177 -8.78 -13.08 -2.72
C GLN A 177 -8.99 -12.97 -4.23
N MET A 178 -7.99 -13.34 -5.02
CA MET A 178 -8.08 -13.37 -6.47
C MET A 178 -9.13 -14.38 -6.96
N PHE A 179 -9.18 -15.59 -6.36
CA PHE A 179 -10.20 -16.58 -6.71
C PHE A 179 -11.62 -16.05 -6.49
N ARG A 180 -11.86 -15.35 -5.39
CA ARG A 180 -13.19 -14.78 -5.07
C ARG A 180 -13.66 -13.67 -6.00
N LEU A 181 -12.79 -13.06 -6.79
CA LEU A 181 -13.24 -12.10 -7.83
C LEU A 181 -14.17 -12.75 -8.86
N ASN A 182 -14.10 -14.08 -9.03
CA ASN A 182 -15.04 -14.82 -9.90
C ASN A 182 -16.49 -14.66 -9.48
N ASP A 183 -16.80 -14.51 -8.21
CA ASP A 183 -18.15 -14.31 -7.69
C ASP A 183 -18.76 -12.97 -8.14
N TYR A 184 -17.91 -12.04 -8.58
CA TYR A 184 -18.27 -10.66 -8.94
C TYR A 184 -18.17 -10.36 -10.45
N MET A 185 -18.02 -11.38 -11.30
CA MET A 185 -17.96 -11.21 -12.76
C MET A 185 -19.21 -10.55 -13.37
N HIS A 186 -20.32 -10.56 -12.67
CA HIS A 186 -21.57 -9.90 -13.09
C HIS A 186 -21.55 -8.38 -12.91
N LEU A 187 -20.62 -7.83 -12.12
CA LEU A 187 -20.53 -6.40 -11.88
C LEU A 187 -20.11 -5.63 -13.13
N SER A 188 -20.75 -4.50 -13.36
CA SER A 188 -20.52 -3.65 -14.52
C SER A 188 -20.72 -2.17 -14.21
N ARG A 189 -19.93 -1.30 -14.84
CA ARG A 189 -20.21 0.15 -14.87
C ARG A 189 -21.42 0.54 -15.76
N LYS A 190 -21.89 -0.39 -16.58
CA LYS A 190 -23.05 -0.21 -17.46
C LYS A 190 -24.33 -0.61 -16.75
N GLN A 191 -25.46 -0.08 -17.20
CA GLN A 191 -26.77 -0.52 -16.71
C GLN A 191 -27.01 -2.00 -17.07
N PRO A 192 -27.60 -2.79 -16.14
CA PRO A 192 -27.89 -4.18 -16.39
C PRO A 192 -29.04 -4.34 -17.41
N GLN A 193 -28.99 -5.44 -18.12
CA GLN A 193 -30.15 -5.95 -18.89
C GLN A 193 -30.95 -6.89 -17.98
N ASN A 194 -32.24 -7.09 -18.32
CA ASN A 194 -33.04 -8.08 -17.62
C ASN A 194 -32.64 -9.50 -18.05
N ASN A 195 -31.74 -10.10 -17.28
CA ASN A 195 -31.34 -11.51 -17.43
C ASN A 195 -31.99 -12.41 -16.36
N PHE A 196 -32.94 -11.87 -15.56
CA PHE A 196 -33.54 -12.62 -14.49
C PHE A 196 -34.62 -13.58 -15.03
N SER A 197 -35.49 -13.13 -15.92
CA SER A 197 -36.49 -13.97 -16.55
C SER A 197 -37.13 -13.23 -17.74
N ASP A 198 -37.35 -13.94 -18.83
CA ASP A 198 -38.09 -13.45 -19.98
C ASP A 198 -39.60 -13.27 -19.70
N LYS A 199 -40.10 -13.86 -18.58
CA LYS A 199 -41.50 -13.79 -18.18
C LYS A 199 -41.81 -12.56 -17.32
N LEU A 200 -40.80 -11.79 -16.90
CA LEU A 200 -40.94 -10.61 -16.06
C LEU A 200 -40.32 -9.39 -16.74
N GLU A 201 -41.12 -8.34 -16.92
CA GLU A 201 -40.61 -7.06 -17.40
C GLU A 201 -40.00 -6.28 -16.23
N LEU A 202 -38.67 -6.44 -16.02
CA LEU A 202 -37.91 -5.70 -15.03
C LEU A 202 -37.20 -4.53 -15.67
N LYS A 203 -37.23 -3.36 -15.02
CA LYS A 203 -36.66 -2.10 -15.51
C LYS A 203 -35.65 -1.53 -14.50
N THR A 204 -34.64 -0.88 -15.00
CA THR A 204 -33.72 -0.10 -14.15
C THR A 204 -34.45 1.11 -13.60
N TYR A 205 -34.29 1.38 -12.30
CA TYR A 205 -34.93 2.50 -11.60
C TYR A 205 -33.96 3.61 -11.20
N SER A 206 -32.61 3.36 -11.31
CA SER A 206 -31.58 4.35 -11.04
C SER A 206 -30.32 4.08 -11.86
N ARG A 207 -29.40 5.07 -11.88
CA ARG A 207 -28.05 4.88 -12.43
C ARG A 207 -27.20 4.03 -11.47
N GLY A 208 -26.15 3.37 -11.99
CA GLY A 208 -25.21 2.58 -11.19
C GLY A 208 -25.67 1.17 -10.84
N MET A 209 -26.86 0.73 -11.31
CA MET A 209 -27.41 -0.58 -10.99
C MET A 209 -26.57 -1.77 -11.51
N GLY A 210 -25.67 -1.55 -12.46
CA GLY A 210 -24.72 -2.59 -12.90
C GLY A 210 -23.73 -3.02 -11.82
N ALA A 211 -23.56 -2.22 -10.76
CA ALA A 211 -22.72 -2.54 -9.61
C ALA A 211 -23.52 -3.07 -8.40
N ILE A 212 -24.80 -3.46 -8.57
CA ILE A 212 -25.56 -4.09 -7.49
C ILE A 212 -24.85 -5.38 -7.07
N GLY A 213 -24.58 -5.51 -5.76
CA GLY A 213 -23.82 -6.61 -5.19
C GLY A 213 -22.33 -6.27 -4.97
N LEU A 214 -21.85 -5.08 -5.39
CA LEU A 214 -20.53 -4.61 -4.96
C LEU A 214 -20.52 -4.47 -3.44
N PRO A 215 -19.58 -5.15 -2.72
CA PRO A 215 -19.61 -5.16 -1.26
C PRO A 215 -19.40 -3.75 -0.67
N GLY A 216 -20.14 -3.43 0.37
CA GLY A 216 -20.11 -2.12 1.04
C GLY A 216 -19.48 -2.11 2.42
N ASP A 217 -19.25 -3.27 3.03
CA ASP A 217 -18.64 -3.39 4.35
C ASP A 217 -17.12 -3.17 4.34
N LEU A 218 -16.55 -3.03 5.53
CA LEU A 218 -15.15 -2.68 5.72
C LEU A 218 -14.21 -3.89 5.85
N SER A 219 -14.71 -5.12 5.69
CA SER A 219 -13.87 -6.31 5.74
C SER A 219 -12.81 -6.32 4.62
N SER A 220 -11.71 -7.02 4.86
CA SER A 220 -10.60 -7.08 3.92
C SER A 220 -11.02 -7.55 2.52
N GLN A 221 -11.80 -8.63 2.45
CA GLN A 221 -12.30 -9.17 1.18
C GLN A 221 -13.21 -8.17 0.44
N SER A 222 -14.11 -7.51 1.16
CA SER A 222 -15.01 -6.52 0.57
C SER A 222 -14.26 -5.31 0.05
N ARG A 223 -13.25 -4.82 0.78
CA ARG A 223 -12.37 -3.74 0.34
C ARG A 223 -11.55 -4.14 -0.90
N PHE A 224 -11.03 -5.38 -0.93
CA PHE A 224 -10.32 -5.90 -2.08
C PHE A 224 -11.17 -5.86 -3.35
N VAL A 225 -12.38 -6.44 -3.30
CA VAL A 225 -13.31 -6.46 -4.43
C VAL A 225 -13.70 -5.03 -4.85
N ARG A 226 -14.00 -4.17 -3.87
CA ARG A 226 -14.42 -2.79 -4.12
C ARG A 226 -13.33 -1.99 -4.81
N VAL A 227 -12.10 -2.00 -4.28
CA VAL A 227 -10.98 -1.27 -4.90
C VAL A 227 -10.62 -1.85 -6.25
N ALA A 228 -10.64 -3.18 -6.42
CA ALA A 228 -10.43 -3.82 -7.71
C ALA A 228 -11.43 -3.34 -8.77
N PHE A 229 -12.73 -3.32 -8.43
CA PHE A 229 -13.78 -2.85 -9.32
C PHE A 229 -13.67 -1.35 -9.61
N VAL A 230 -13.51 -0.52 -8.58
CA VAL A 230 -13.41 0.94 -8.71
C VAL A 230 -12.20 1.30 -9.56
N LYS A 231 -11.02 0.75 -9.24
CA LYS A 231 -9.79 0.97 -10.00
C LYS A 231 -9.93 0.58 -11.47
N ALA A 232 -10.44 -0.62 -11.74
CA ALA A 232 -10.56 -1.16 -13.11
C ALA A 232 -11.52 -0.35 -13.98
N ASN A 233 -12.48 0.36 -13.37
CA ASN A 233 -13.50 1.16 -14.07
C ASN A 233 -13.28 2.67 -13.95
N SER A 234 -12.29 3.10 -13.18
CA SER A 234 -11.95 4.53 -13.03
C SER A 234 -11.38 5.12 -14.32
N VAL A 235 -11.74 6.36 -14.57
CA VAL A 235 -11.24 7.16 -15.67
C VAL A 235 -10.78 8.50 -15.13
N SER A 236 -9.59 8.94 -15.48
CA SER A 236 -9.10 10.30 -15.19
C SER A 236 -8.60 10.98 -16.46
N GLY A 237 -8.34 12.28 -16.38
CA GLY A 237 -7.49 12.97 -17.34
C GLY A 237 -6.05 12.43 -17.28
N LYS A 238 -5.21 12.91 -18.20
CA LYS A 238 -3.80 12.49 -18.30
C LYS A 238 -2.89 13.30 -17.38
N GLY A 239 -3.32 14.48 -16.97
CA GLY A 239 -2.57 15.38 -16.11
C GLY A 239 -2.32 14.78 -14.72
N GLU A 240 -1.20 15.15 -14.10
CA GLU A 240 -0.81 14.66 -12.77
C GLU A 240 -1.86 14.97 -11.71
N THR A 241 -2.34 16.23 -11.65
CA THR A 241 -3.36 16.64 -10.68
C THR A 241 -4.64 15.82 -10.79
N GLU A 242 -5.11 15.55 -12.03
CA GLU A 242 -6.30 14.75 -12.29
C GLU A 242 -6.08 13.29 -11.87
N SER A 243 -4.91 12.75 -12.18
CA SER A 243 -4.55 11.36 -11.85
C SER A 243 -4.39 11.15 -10.35
N VAL A 244 -3.73 12.08 -9.65
CA VAL A 244 -3.59 12.06 -8.19
C VAL A 244 -4.97 12.17 -7.53
N SER A 245 -5.80 13.12 -7.95
CA SER A 245 -7.18 13.25 -7.46
C SER A 245 -7.97 11.96 -7.66
N GLN A 246 -7.91 11.36 -8.86
CA GLN A 246 -8.60 10.09 -9.14
C GLN A 246 -8.07 8.94 -8.27
N PHE A 247 -6.77 8.91 -8.00
CA PHE A 247 -6.19 7.90 -7.12
C PHE A 247 -6.74 7.98 -5.69
N PHE A 248 -6.85 9.19 -5.14
CA PHE A 248 -7.49 9.40 -3.83
C PHE A 248 -8.97 9.03 -3.84
N HIS A 249 -9.72 9.23 -4.93
CA HIS A 249 -11.09 8.73 -5.06
C HIS A 249 -11.16 7.19 -5.10
N ILE A 250 -10.17 6.52 -5.71
CA ILE A 250 -10.10 5.04 -5.71
C ILE A 250 -9.95 4.54 -4.27
N LEU A 251 -8.95 5.00 -3.54
CA LEU A 251 -8.70 4.57 -2.16
C LEU A 251 -9.75 5.12 -1.18
N GLY A 252 -10.28 6.33 -1.38
CA GLY A 252 -11.37 6.87 -0.58
C GLY A 252 -12.66 6.04 -0.62
N SER A 253 -12.80 5.15 -1.62
CA SER A 253 -13.91 4.19 -1.65
C SER A 253 -13.89 3.17 -0.50
N VAL A 254 -12.78 3.06 0.23
CA VAL A 254 -12.56 2.11 1.33
C VAL A 254 -12.03 2.77 2.60
N ASP A 255 -12.15 4.09 2.71
CA ASP A 255 -11.81 4.81 3.93
C ASP A 255 -12.57 4.28 5.13
N GLN A 256 -11.88 4.14 6.25
CA GLN A 256 -12.42 3.69 7.52
C GLN A 256 -12.87 4.90 8.34
N GLN A 257 -14.19 5.04 8.53
CA GLN A 257 -14.77 6.14 9.30
C GLN A 257 -14.80 5.78 10.79
N ARG A 258 -14.48 6.75 11.66
CA ARG A 258 -14.53 6.56 13.12
C ARG A 258 -15.92 6.12 13.57
N GLY A 259 -15.95 5.04 14.33
CA GLY A 259 -17.21 4.45 14.85
C GLY A 259 -17.77 3.32 13.99
N CYS A 260 -17.27 3.09 12.77
CA CYS A 260 -17.78 2.03 11.88
C CYS A 260 -17.06 0.69 12.03
N CYS A 261 -15.86 0.68 12.63
CA CYS A 261 -15.09 -0.53 12.93
C CYS A 261 -14.52 -0.42 14.35
N GLU A 262 -15.15 -1.11 15.31
CA GLU A 262 -14.70 -1.15 16.70
C GLU A 262 -13.71 -2.27 16.90
N VAL A 263 -12.52 -1.95 17.44
CA VAL A 263 -11.45 -2.90 17.74
C VAL A 263 -11.57 -3.40 19.18
N LYS A 264 -11.82 -2.47 20.11
CA LYS A 264 -12.13 -2.67 21.52
C LYS A 264 -13.16 -1.62 21.96
N ASP A 265 -13.66 -1.74 23.21
CA ASP A 265 -14.58 -0.74 23.75
C ASP A 265 -14.06 0.69 23.56
N LYS A 266 -14.76 1.47 22.73
CA LYS A 266 -14.45 2.86 22.35
C LYS A 266 -13.12 3.08 21.58
N GLU A 267 -12.46 2.05 21.13
CA GLU A 267 -11.33 2.13 20.20
C GLU A 267 -11.79 1.75 18.81
N TYR A 268 -11.64 2.66 17.85
CA TYR A 268 -12.14 2.51 16.49
C TYR A 268 -10.99 2.51 15.50
N GLU A 269 -11.04 1.60 14.55
CA GLU A 269 -10.14 1.67 13.40
C GLU A 269 -10.55 2.82 12.48
N ILE A 270 -9.59 3.64 12.06
CA ILE A 270 -9.75 4.74 11.12
C ILE A 270 -8.64 4.71 10.08
N THR A 271 -8.88 5.33 8.94
CA THR A 271 -7.82 5.56 7.96
C THR A 271 -6.91 6.70 8.46
N ILE A 272 -5.80 6.37 9.11
CA ILE A 272 -4.84 7.33 9.66
C ILE A 272 -4.32 8.26 8.55
N TYR A 273 -3.88 7.66 7.43
CA TYR A 273 -3.49 8.38 6.23
C TYR A 273 -3.80 7.57 4.96
N THR A 274 -3.93 8.29 3.86
CA THR A 274 -3.92 7.73 2.51
C THR A 274 -2.73 8.31 1.76
N SER A 275 -1.92 7.45 1.13
CA SER A 275 -0.76 7.85 0.34
C SER A 275 -0.98 7.67 -1.16
N CYS A 276 -0.22 8.42 -1.96
CA CYS A 276 -0.14 8.29 -3.40
C CYS A 276 1.27 8.69 -3.87
N CYS A 277 2.05 7.75 -4.37
CA CYS A 277 3.34 8.01 -5.03
C CYS A 277 3.11 8.26 -6.52
N ASN A 278 3.65 9.36 -7.08
CA ASN A 278 3.94 9.44 -8.51
C ASN A 278 5.35 8.88 -8.73
N ALA A 279 5.44 7.62 -9.14
CA ALA A 279 6.70 6.89 -9.22
C ALA A 279 7.61 7.38 -10.35
N ASP A 280 7.05 7.96 -11.41
CA ASP A 280 7.84 8.52 -12.52
C ASP A 280 8.49 9.86 -12.15
N LYS A 281 7.86 10.63 -11.24
CA LYS A 281 8.33 11.96 -10.84
C LYS A 281 9.01 12.01 -9.48
N GLY A 282 8.90 10.96 -8.67
CA GLY A 282 9.46 10.94 -7.33
C GLY A 282 8.72 11.85 -6.35
N ILE A 283 7.39 11.98 -6.48
CA ILE A 283 6.56 12.81 -5.61
C ILE A 283 5.67 11.93 -4.76
N TYR A 284 5.67 12.15 -3.47
CA TYR A 284 4.84 11.46 -2.49
C TYR A 284 3.73 12.39 -2.02
N TYR A 285 2.48 12.03 -2.30
CA TYR A 285 1.27 12.74 -1.88
C TYR A 285 0.61 12.00 -0.74
N TYR A 286 -0.07 12.73 0.15
CA TYR A 286 -0.85 12.15 1.23
C TYR A 286 -2.02 13.03 1.68
N THR A 287 -3.01 12.39 2.30
CA THR A 287 -4.04 12.99 3.15
C THR A 287 -4.00 12.28 4.50
N THR A 288 -4.51 12.91 5.56
CA THR A 288 -4.68 12.28 6.87
C THR A 288 -6.16 12.30 7.27
N TYR A 289 -6.54 11.51 8.28
CA TYR A 289 -7.92 11.48 8.76
C TYR A 289 -8.47 12.86 9.11
N ASP A 290 -7.64 13.69 9.75
CA ASP A 290 -8.01 15.03 10.22
C ASP A 290 -7.57 16.14 9.24
N ASN A 291 -7.12 15.80 8.02
CA ASN A 291 -6.81 16.77 6.96
C ASN A 291 -7.08 16.17 5.57
N HIS A 292 -8.17 16.61 4.94
CA HIS A 292 -8.57 16.16 3.59
C HIS A 292 -7.78 16.82 2.46
N ARG A 293 -6.99 17.85 2.75
CA ARG A 293 -6.16 18.51 1.75
C ARG A 293 -4.99 17.61 1.36
N ILE A 294 -4.82 17.38 0.06
CA ILE A 294 -3.66 16.66 -0.46
C ILE A 294 -2.39 17.49 -0.22
N SER A 295 -1.46 16.89 0.51
CA SER A 295 -0.11 17.41 0.76
C SER A 295 0.90 16.61 -0.05
N ALA A 296 2.08 17.19 -0.37
CA ALA A 296 3.07 16.52 -1.19
C ALA A 296 4.50 16.83 -0.75
N VAL A 297 5.37 15.83 -0.91
CA VAL A 297 6.83 15.96 -0.79
C VAL A 297 7.47 15.46 -2.08
N ASP A 298 8.26 16.31 -2.74
CA ASP A 298 9.00 15.98 -3.95
C ASP A 298 10.45 15.64 -3.57
N MET A 299 10.81 14.36 -3.63
CA MET A 299 12.16 13.91 -3.24
C MET A 299 13.27 14.54 -4.08
N ARG A 300 12.96 14.92 -5.33
CA ARG A 300 13.98 15.51 -6.25
C ARG A 300 14.34 16.94 -5.91
N LYS A 301 13.58 17.58 -5.00
CA LYS A 301 13.92 18.90 -4.47
C LYS A 301 14.88 18.87 -3.27
N GLU A 302 15.18 17.66 -2.78
CA GLU A 302 16.05 17.43 -1.65
C GLU A 302 17.43 16.94 -2.09
N ASN A 303 18.40 17.01 -1.16
CA ASN A 303 19.74 16.49 -1.40
C ASN A 303 19.75 14.95 -1.31
N LEU A 304 19.54 14.29 -2.45
CA LEU A 304 19.53 12.83 -2.52
C LEU A 304 20.91 12.18 -2.37
N ASP A 305 22.00 12.95 -2.39
CA ASP A 305 23.36 12.47 -2.13
C ASP A 305 23.81 12.73 -0.67
N GLY A 306 22.88 13.16 0.19
CA GLY A 306 23.10 13.31 1.62
C GLY A 306 23.30 11.97 2.34
N ASN A 307 23.63 12.05 3.62
CA ASN A 307 23.87 10.91 4.51
C ASN A 307 23.01 10.92 5.78
N GLU A 308 22.04 11.82 5.85
CA GLU A 308 21.09 11.94 6.96
C GLU A 308 19.66 11.81 6.43
N LEU A 309 18.77 11.25 7.25
CA LEU A 309 17.34 11.20 6.94
C LEU A 309 16.76 12.62 6.89
N ILE A 310 15.87 12.85 5.94
CA ILE A 310 15.09 14.08 5.85
C ILE A 310 13.64 13.72 6.16
N SER A 311 13.03 14.34 7.16
CA SER A 311 11.66 14.02 7.56
C SER A 311 10.75 15.24 7.54
N TYR A 312 9.47 14.98 7.26
CA TYR A 312 8.38 15.95 7.24
C TYR A 312 7.23 15.39 8.06
N PRO A 313 6.90 15.99 9.22
CA PRO A 313 5.71 15.63 9.98
C PRO A 313 4.46 15.71 9.11
N MET A 314 3.57 14.73 9.23
CA MET A 314 2.30 14.79 8.52
C MET A 314 1.43 15.95 9.01
N ILE A 315 0.74 16.59 8.07
CA ILE A 315 -0.22 17.65 8.38
C ILE A 315 -1.53 17.01 8.78
N THR A 316 -1.94 17.21 10.03
CA THR A 316 -3.16 16.64 10.62
C THR A 316 -4.21 17.69 10.96
N GLU A 317 -3.94 18.97 10.71
CA GLU A 317 -4.90 20.05 10.97
C GLU A 317 -5.75 20.36 9.74
N GLU A 318 -7.07 20.15 9.84
CA GLU A 318 -8.02 20.53 8.79
C GLU A 318 -8.12 22.05 8.64
N LYS A 319 -8.06 22.53 7.41
CA LYS A 319 -8.22 23.95 7.06
C LYS A 319 -9.41 24.16 6.15
N ILE A 320 -10.50 24.62 6.73
CA ILE A 320 -11.71 24.96 5.98
C ILE A 320 -11.48 26.28 5.23
N ASN A 321 -11.70 26.25 3.93
CA ASN A 321 -11.63 27.45 3.10
C ASN A 321 -13.00 28.12 3.02
N TYR A 322 -13.20 29.19 3.78
CA TYR A 322 -14.41 30.02 3.69
C TYR A 322 -14.34 30.91 2.44
N GLN A 323 -15.41 30.91 1.63
CA GLN A 323 -15.49 31.66 0.38
C GLN A 323 -16.14 33.05 0.54
N ASN A 324 -16.54 33.41 1.72
CA ASN A 324 -17.18 34.70 2.07
C ASN A 324 -16.41 35.44 3.16
#